data_29a8bc072068821fe890ff770fc65884
#
_entry.id   29a8bc072068821fe890ff770fc65884
#
_cell.length_a   1.000
_cell.length_b   1.000
_cell.length_c   1.000
_cell.angle_alpha   90.00
_cell.angle_beta   90.00
_cell.angle_gamma   90.00
#
_symmetry.space_group_name_H-M   'P 1'
#
loop_
_entity.id
_entity.type
_entity.pdbx_description
1 polymer ?
#
loop_
_entity_poly.entity_id
_entity_poly.type
_entity_poly.pdbx_seq_one_letter_code
_entity_poly.pdbx_strand_id
1 'polypeptide(L)'
;MKNFFLSQIENLHNLDSGNFFIMAGPCVVENEKITFDTAEKILEITEKLKIPFIFKSSFRKANRQKIDSFTGIGDEKALKILRSVAEIYEIPVVTDIHNQEEACITSQYVDIIQIPAFLCRQTELLVAAAKTGRVVNIKKGQFVAPESMQFAAQKVVDSGNKKVMLTERGTMFGYQDLIVDYRSIIEMQKTGFPVVLDVTHSLQIPNQQSGVTGGKPDLIGTIARAGIAVGVDGIFIETHPNPAEAKSDGANMLKLDLLESLLTRLVQLRQTILKFN
;
A
#
# COMPACT_ATOMS: atom_id res chain seq x y z
N MET A 1 -4.10 -21.17 -1.67
CA MET A 1 -4.77 -20.30 -0.68
C MET A 1 -4.68 -18.81 -1.04
N LYS A 2 -3.49 -18.27 -1.36
CA LYS A 2 -3.31 -16.83 -1.66
C LYS A 2 -4.19 -16.33 -2.82
N ASN A 3 -4.23 -17.03 -3.96
CA ASN A 3 -5.07 -16.64 -5.10
C ASN A 3 -6.57 -16.71 -4.79
N PHE A 4 -6.99 -17.68 -3.96
CA PHE A 4 -8.38 -17.80 -3.54
C PHE A 4 -8.84 -16.60 -2.70
N PHE A 5 -7.97 -16.09 -1.84
CA PHE A 5 -8.27 -14.90 -1.06
C PHE A 5 -8.39 -13.63 -1.94
N LEU A 6 -7.41 -13.41 -2.85
CA LEU A 6 -7.43 -12.25 -3.74
C LEU A 6 -8.66 -12.25 -4.66
N SER A 7 -9.15 -13.43 -5.09
CA SER A 7 -10.36 -13.54 -5.89
C SER A 7 -11.66 -13.17 -5.16
N GLN A 8 -11.60 -12.98 -3.84
CA GLN A 8 -12.74 -12.48 -3.04
C GLN A 8 -12.80 -10.96 -2.94
N ILE A 9 -11.81 -10.25 -3.51
CA ILE A 9 -11.83 -8.79 -3.62
C ILE A 9 -12.61 -8.46 -4.89
N GLU A 10 -13.76 -7.82 -4.72
CA GLU A 10 -14.60 -7.40 -5.84
C GLU A 10 -13.82 -6.48 -6.79
N ASN A 11 -14.04 -6.64 -8.07
CA ASN A 11 -13.41 -5.84 -9.14
C ASN A 11 -11.87 -5.92 -9.18
N LEU A 12 -11.25 -6.93 -8.57
CA LEU A 12 -9.81 -7.16 -8.73
C LEU A 12 -9.58 -8.08 -9.95
N HIS A 13 -9.29 -7.47 -11.09
CA HIS A 13 -9.13 -8.15 -12.38
C HIS A 13 -7.71 -8.71 -12.57
N ASN A 14 -7.50 -9.47 -13.65
CA ASN A 14 -6.21 -9.99 -14.10
C ASN A 14 -5.48 -10.94 -13.13
N LEU A 15 -6.17 -11.60 -12.21
CA LEU A 15 -5.58 -12.50 -11.21
C LEU A 15 -4.97 -13.79 -11.81
N ASP A 16 -5.36 -14.17 -13.00
CA ASP A 16 -4.90 -15.34 -13.75
C ASP A 16 -3.62 -15.08 -14.58
N SER A 17 -3.17 -13.83 -14.64
CA SER A 17 -2.01 -13.40 -15.43
C SER A 17 -0.66 -13.98 -14.93
N GLY A 18 -0.60 -14.45 -13.69
CA GLY A 18 0.64 -14.85 -13.01
C GLY A 18 1.50 -13.66 -12.54
N ASN A 19 1.05 -12.44 -12.76
CA ASN A 19 1.71 -11.23 -12.28
C ASN A 19 1.50 -11.03 -10.77
N PHE A 20 2.31 -10.13 -10.21
CA PHE A 20 2.06 -9.54 -8.89
C PHE A 20 0.91 -8.53 -8.98
N PHE A 21 0.21 -8.28 -7.88
CA PHE A 21 -0.74 -7.17 -7.84
C PHE A 21 -0.06 -5.86 -7.42
N ILE A 22 -0.68 -4.73 -7.73
CA ILE A 22 -0.18 -3.41 -7.33
C ILE A 22 -1.21 -2.67 -6.49
N MET A 23 -0.75 -2.04 -5.39
CA MET A 23 -1.46 -1.00 -4.66
C MET A 23 -0.81 0.34 -5.00
N ALA A 24 -1.48 1.19 -5.77
CA ALA A 24 -0.87 2.43 -6.25
C ALA A 24 -1.84 3.61 -6.26
N GLY A 25 -1.28 4.82 -6.09
CA GLY A 25 -2.01 6.09 -6.13
C GLY A 25 -1.26 7.20 -5.41
N PRO A 26 -1.85 8.40 -5.28
CA PRO A 26 -1.24 9.50 -4.56
C PRO A 26 -1.23 9.24 -3.05
N CYS A 27 -0.28 9.83 -2.35
CA CYS A 27 -0.11 9.68 -0.91
C CYS A 27 -1.39 9.98 -0.12
N VAL A 28 -2.11 11.04 -0.50
CA VAL A 28 -3.36 11.49 0.12
C VAL A 28 -4.31 12.05 -0.95
N VAL A 29 -5.61 12.00 -0.70
CA VAL A 29 -6.60 12.68 -1.54
C VAL A 29 -6.42 14.19 -1.39
N GLU A 30 -5.85 14.84 -2.39
CA GLU A 30 -5.59 16.29 -2.41
C GLU A 30 -6.74 17.08 -3.02
N ASN A 31 -7.32 16.55 -4.06
CA ASN A 31 -8.51 17.03 -4.76
C ASN A 31 -9.03 15.94 -5.71
N GLU A 32 -10.22 16.16 -6.22
CA GLU A 32 -10.91 15.21 -7.11
C GLU A 32 -10.12 14.98 -8.39
N LYS A 33 -9.70 16.05 -9.07
CA LYS A 33 -9.00 15.96 -10.37
C LYS A 33 -7.74 15.10 -10.31
N ILE A 34 -6.82 15.37 -9.37
CA ILE A 34 -5.57 14.61 -9.23
C ILE A 34 -5.87 13.14 -8.92
N THR A 35 -6.89 12.89 -8.08
CA THR A 35 -7.25 11.53 -7.68
C THR A 35 -7.76 10.72 -8.86
N PHE A 36 -8.68 11.28 -9.66
CA PHE A 36 -9.24 10.62 -10.84
C PHE A 36 -8.20 10.46 -11.96
N ASP A 37 -7.50 11.53 -12.34
CA ASP A 37 -6.48 11.49 -13.40
C ASP A 37 -5.38 10.43 -13.08
N THR A 38 -5.01 10.31 -11.79
CA THR A 38 -4.02 9.32 -11.35
C THR A 38 -4.59 7.89 -11.40
N ALA A 39 -5.83 7.69 -10.95
CA ALA A 39 -6.48 6.37 -10.97
C ALA A 39 -6.65 5.87 -12.41
N GLU A 40 -7.17 6.71 -13.30
CA GLU A 40 -7.36 6.41 -14.72
C GLU A 40 -6.03 6.01 -15.38
N LYS A 41 -4.99 6.82 -15.17
CA LYS A 41 -3.68 6.54 -15.77
C LYS A 41 -3.05 5.26 -15.27
N ILE A 42 -3.17 4.94 -13.98
CA ILE A 42 -2.68 3.68 -13.43
C ILE A 42 -3.49 2.51 -14.00
N LEU A 43 -4.81 2.64 -14.10
CA LEU A 43 -5.67 1.61 -14.67
C LEU A 43 -5.31 1.29 -16.12
N GLU A 44 -5.13 2.31 -16.98
CA GLU A 44 -4.67 2.11 -18.37
C GLU A 44 -3.38 1.28 -18.44
N ILE A 45 -2.40 1.62 -17.58
CA ILE A 45 -1.10 0.92 -17.55
C ILE A 45 -1.27 -0.53 -17.07
N THR A 46 -2.05 -0.74 -16.01
CA THR A 46 -2.21 -2.06 -15.39
C THR A 46 -3.04 -3.00 -16.26
N GLU A 47 -4.08 -2.52 -16.93
CA GLU A 47 -4.84 -3.31 -17.91
C GLU A 47 -3.96 -3.73 -19.10
N LYS A 48 -3.18 -2.82 -19.67
CA LYS A 48 -2.21 -3.12 -20.75
C LYS A 48 -1.21 -4.20 -20.34
N LEU A 49 -0.73 -4.16 -19.10
CA LEU A 49 0.27 -5.08 -18.55
C LEU A 49 -0.34 -6.31 -17.87
N LYS A 50 -1.65 -6.41 -17.78
CA LYS A 50 -2.40 -7.45 -17.05
C LYS A 50 -1.94 -7.61 -15.60
N ILE A 51 -1.82 -6.49 -14.90
CA ILE A 51 -1.46 -6.44 -13.48
C ILE A 51 -2.73 -6.21 -12.66
N PRO A 52 -3.07 -7.05 -11.66
CA PRO A 52 -4.18 -6.77 -10.75
C PRO A 52 -3.93 -5.45 -10.00
N PHE A 53 -4.92 -4.55 -10.02
CA PHE A 53 -4.75 -3.18 -9.51
C PHE A 53 -5.72 -2.86 -8.37
N ILE A 54 -5.18 -2.27 -7.30
CA ILE A 54 -5.89 -1.72 -6.16
C ILE A 54 -5.50 -0.25 -6.04
N PHE A 55 -6.46 0.66 -6.17
CA PHE A 55 -6.17 2.08 -6.00
C PHE A 55 -5.95 2.44 -4.54
N LYS A 56 -4.85 3.13 -4.23
CA LYS A 56 -4.52 3.54 -2.86
C LYS A 56 -4.41 5.05 -2.74
N SER A 57 -5.13 5.61 -1.79
CA SER A 57 -4.85 6.96 -1.29
C SER A 57 -5.33 7.09 0.15
N SER A 58 -4.63 7.87 0.98
CA SER A 58 -5.11 8.18 2.33
C SER A 58 -6.22 9.24 2.26
N PHE A 59 -7.28 9.07 3.02
CA PHE A 59 -8.30 10.11 3.13
C PHE A 59 -7.82 11.29 3.98
N ARG A 60 -6.89 11.02 4.93
CA ARG A 60 -6.16 12.05 5.69
C ARG A 60 -4.81 11.53 6.18
N LYS A 61 -3.93 12.44 6.57
CA LYS A 61 -2.64 12.15 7.20
C LYS A 61 -2.66 12.48 8.68
N ALA A 62 -2.42 11.46 9.52
CA ALA A 62 -2.38 11.61 10.97
C ALA A 62 -0.96 11.84 11.53
N ASN A 63 0.08 11.31 10.87
CA ASN A 63 1.47 11.35 11.30
C ASN A 63 2.24 12.52 10.63
N ARG A 64 1.95 13.74 11.06
CA ARG A 64 2.58 14.97 10.52
C ARG A 64 3.80 15.37 11.34
N GLN A 65 4.80 15.96 10.69
CA GLN A 65 5.95 16.53 11.38
C GLN A 65 5.66 17.89 12.02
N LYS A 66 4.79 18.69 11.38
CA LYS A 66 4.37 20.00 11.90
C LYS A 66 2.85 20.03 12.09
N ILE A 67 2.37 20.83 13.03
CA ILE A 67 0.95 20.91 13.36
C ILE A 67 0.12 21.52 12.22
N ASP A 68 0.73 22.39 11.43
CA ASP A 68 0.15 23.10 10.29
C ASP A 68 0.33 22.37 8.95
N SER A 69 0.98 21.18 8.94
CA SER A 69 1.11 20.37 7.73
C SER A 69 -0.27 19.96 7.18
N PHE A 70 -0.35 19.81 5.87
CA PHE A 70 -1.57 19.36 5.20
C PHE A 70 -2.07 18.02 5.75
N THR A 71 -3.34 17.96 6.12
CA THR A 71 -3.98 16.75 6.67
C THR A 71 -4.85 16.05 5.67
N GLY A 72 -5.51 16.78 4.79
CA GLY A 72 -6.53 16.32 3.86
C GLY A 72 -7.52 17.42 3.52
N ILE A 73 -8.54 17.07 2.76
CA ILE A 73 -9.60 17.98 2.27
C ILE A 73 -10.92 17.85 3.04
N GLY A 74 -10.88 17.16 4.19
CA GLY A 74 -12.03 16.73 4.98
C GLY A 74 -12.35 15.25 4.77
N ASP A 75 -12.52 14.52 5.86
CA ASP A 75 -12.59 13.04 5.87
C ASP A 75 -13.73 12.52 4.97
N GLU A 76 -14.94 13.00 5.19
CA GLU A 76 -16.11 12.56 4.42
C GLU A 76 -15.96 12.86 2.91
N LYS A 77 -15.45 14.05 2.58
CA LYS A 77 -15.24 14.44 1.18
C LYS A 77 -14.21 13.54 0.51
N ALA A 78 -13.09 13.27 1.18
CA ALA A 78 -12.04 12.39 0.66
C ALA A 78 -12.53 10.94 0.49
N LEU A 79 -13.28 10.42 1.47
CA LEU A 79 -13.86 9.08 1.40
C LEU A 79 -14.87 8.95 0.25
N LYS A 80 -15.72 9.96 0.03
CA LYS A 80 -16.63 9.98 -1.13
C LYS A 80 -15.89 9.97 -2.46
N ILE A 81 -14.79 10.71 -2.59
CA ILE A 81 -13.95 10.68 -3.80
C ILE A 81 -13.38 9.27 -4.02
N LEU A 82 -12.86 8.61 -2.97
CA LEU A 82 -12.36 7.23 -3.07
C LEU A 82 -13.46 6.26 -3.51
N ARG A 83 -14.67 6.40 -2.96
CA ARG A 83 -15.82 5.58 -3.37
C ARG A 83 -16.18 5.82 -4.84
N SER A 84 -16.19 7.07 -5.29
CA SER A 84 -16.45 7.41 -6.69
C SER A 84 -15.39 6.82 -7.64
N VAL A 85 -14.11 6.78 -7.24
CA VAL A 85 -13.06 6.10 -8.01
C VAL A 85 -13.37 4.61 -8.14
N ALA A 86 -13.76 3.95 -7.04
CA ALA A 86 -14.11 2.53 -7.07
C ALA A 86 -15.29 2.23 -8.01
N GLU A 87 -16.33 3.08 -7.98
CA GLU A 87 -17.54 2.89 -8.77
C GLU A 87 -17.35 3.22 -10.25
N ILE A 88 -16.63 4.30 -10.57
CA ILE A 88 -16.45 4.75 -11.96
C ILE A 88 -15.48 3.86 -12.73
N TYR A 89 -14.41 3.43 -12.08
CA TYR A 89 -13.37 2.63 -12.73
C TYR A 89 -13.51 1.13 -12.46
N GLU A 90 -14.49 0.71 -11.66
CA GLU A 90 -14.71 -0.70 -11.27
C GLU A 90 -13.44 -1.36 -10.74
N ILE A 91 -12.73 -0.67 -9.82
CA ILE A 91 -11.50 -1.15 -9.18
C ILE A 91 -11.61 -1.10 -7.65
N PRO A 92 -10.98 -2.03 -6.92
CA PRO A 92 -10.96 -1.94 -5.46
C PRO A 92 -10.09 -0.78 -4.98
N VAL A 93 -10.51 -0.18 -3.86
CA VAL A 93 -9.80 0.94 -3.23
C VAL A 93 -9.35 0.60 -1.82
N VAL A 94 -8.21 1.18 -1.42
CA VAL A 94 -7.65 1.05 -0.07
C VAL A 94 -7.30 2.41 0.51
N THR A 95 -7.62 2.59 1.79
CA THR A 95 -7.18 3.74 2.60
C THR A 95 -6.77 3.29 4.00
N ASP A 96 -5.99 4.12 4.69
CA ASP A 96 -5.54 3.85 6.05
C ASP A 96 -6.51 4.42 7.10
N ILE A 97 -6.55 3.80 8.29
CA ILE A 97 -7.29 4.26 9.47
C ILE A 97 -6.32 4.49 10.64
N HIS A 98 -6.68 5.37 11.57
CA HIS A 98 -5.79 5.81 12.65
C HIS A 98 -6.35 5.56 14.05
N ASN A 99 -7.66 5.35 14.16
CA ASN A 99 -8.37 5.01 15.39
C ASN A 99 -9.53 4.04 15.11
N GLN A 100 -10.17 3.55 16.17
CA GLN A 100 -11.23 2.55 16.08
C GLN A 100 -12.51 3.08 15.42
N GLU A 101 -12.85 4.34 15.68
CA GLU A 101 -14.07 4.99 15.19
C GLU A 101 -14.04 5.11 13.66
N GLU A 102 -12.86 5.33 13.10
CA GLU A 102 -12.68 5.42 11.64
C GLU A 102 -12.95 4.11 10.92
N ALA A 103 -12.75 2.96 11.56
CA ALA A 103 -12.93 1.66 10.92
C ALA A 103 -14.34 1.46 10.35
N CYS A 104 -15.36 1.75 11.16
CA CYS A 104 -16.75 1.61 10.75
C CYS A 104 -17.13 2.57 9.62
N ILE A 105 -16.72 3.84 9.73
CA ILE A 105 -17.04 4.88 8.74
C ILE A 105 -16.34 4.56 7.43
N THR A 106 -15.03 4.31 7.47
CA THR A 106 -14.19 4.07 6.29
C THR A 106 -14.64 2.83 5.51
N SER A 107 -15.08 1.77 6.22
CA SER A 107 -15.54 0.52 5.60
C SER A 107 -16.74 0.68 4.67
N GLN A 108 -17.49 1.78 4.76
CA GLN A 108 -18.61 2.08 3.88
C GLN A 108 -18.15 2.58 2.50
N TYR A 109 -16.90 3.02 2.39
CA TYR A 109 -16.36 3.69 1.21
C TYR A 109 -15.26 2.90 0.50
N VAL A 110 -14.59 1.96 1.19
CA VAL A 110 -13.43 1.26 0.65
C VAL A 110 -13.54 -0.26 0.81
N ASP A 111 -12.80 -1.00 0.01
CA ASP A 111 -12.78 -2.46 0.00
C ASP A 111 -11.70 -3.03 0.94
N ILE A 112 -10.64 -2.26 1.13
CA ILE A 112 -9.49 -2.64 1.94
C ILE A 112 -9.19 -1.53 2.95
N ILE A 113 -9.05 -1.92 4.22
CA ILE A 113 -8.61 -1.03 5.31
C ILE A 113 -7.14 -1.30 5.58
N GLN A 114 -6.32 -0.24 5.55
CA GLN A 114 -4.91 -0.34 5.89
C GLN A 114 -4.65 0.09 7.32
N ILE A 115 -3.85 -0.71 8.04
CA ILE A 115 -3.30 -0.36 9.35
C ILE A 115 -1.90 0.21 9.15
N PRO A 116 -1.63 1.48 9.51
CA PRO A 116 -0.31 2.09 9.40
C PRO A 116 0.76 1.34 10.22
N ALA A 117 2.01 1.43 9.77
CA ALA A 117 3.13 0.71 10.37
C ALA A 117 3.32 1.02 11.87
N PHE A 118 3.18 2.27 12.29
CA PHE A 118 3.28 2.65 13.70
C PHE A 118 2.18 2.05 14.57
N LEU A 119 1.03 1.68 13.99
CA LEU A 119 -0.16 1.19 14.68
C LEU A 119 -0.35 -0.33 14.54
N CYS A 120 0.58 -1.04 13.90
CA CYS A 120 0.44 -2.45 13.57
C CYS A 120 0.26 -3.39 14.80
N ARG A 121 0.59 -2.93 16.01
CA ARG A 121 0.44 -3.68 17.25
C ARG A 121 -0.79 -3.30 18.08
N GLN A 122 -1.53 -2.25 17.68
CA GLN A 122 -2.71 -1.75 18.42
C GLN A 122 -3.87 -2.74 18.31
N THR A 123 -4.11 -3.50 19.38
CA THR A 123 -5.08 -4.61 19.38
C THR A 123 -6.49 -4.13 19.03
N GLU A 124 -6.95 -3.06 19.67
CA GLU A 124 -8.31 -2.56 19.46
C GLU A 124 -8.53 -2.03 18.04
N LEU A 125 -7.50 -1.42 17.43
CA LEU A 125 -7.56 -0.96 16.05
C LEU A 125 -7.66 -2.15 15.07
N LEU A 126 -6.86 -3.20 15.30
CA LEU A 126 -6.91 -4.43 14.49
C LEU A 126 -8.27 -5.13 14.62
N VAL A 127 -8.81 -5.21 15.84
CA VAL A 127 -10.14 -5.78 16.11
C VAL A 127 -11.24 -4.94 15.45
N ALA A 128 -11.17 -3.61 15.54
CA ALA A 128 -12.15 -2.73 14.89
C ALA A 128 -12.12 -2.90 13.35
N ALA A 129 -10.93 -2.92 12.75
CA ALA A 129 -10.78 -3.19 11.33
C ALA A 129 -11.33 -4.57 10.93
N ALA A 130 -11.03 -5.61 11.72
CA ALA A 130 -11.53 -6.97 11.47
C ALA A 130 -13.06 -7.05 11.46
N LYS A 131 -13.72 -6.40 12.42
CA LYS A 131 -15.18 -6.39 12.57
C LYS A 131 -15.92 -5.76 11.39
N THR A 132 -15.25 -4.98 10.54
CA THR A 132 -15.85 -4.43 9.34
C THR A 132 -16.09 -5.48 8.25
N GLY A 133 -15.43 -6.64 8.31
CA GLY A 133 -15.45 -7.68 7.28
C GLY A 133 -14.68 -7.31 6.00
N ARG A 134 -14.10 -6.10 5.92
CA ARG A 134 -13.24 -5.67 4.81
C ARG A 134 -11.88 -6.38 4.87
N VAL A 135 -11.14 -6.36 3.77
CA VAL A 135 -9.75 -6.82 3.77
C VAL A 135 -8.93 -5.91 4.69
N VAL A 136 -8.05 -6.49 5.50
CA VAL A 136 -7.17 -5.73 6.41
C VAL A 136 -5.73 -5.88 5.95
N ASN A 137 -5.16 -4.81 5.41
CA ASN A 137 -3.74 -4.73 5.07
C ASN A 137 -2.95 -4.16 6.25
N ILE A 138 -2.04 -4.94 6.84
CA ILE A 138 -1.26 -4.53 8.01
C ILE A 138 0.17 -4.21 7.57
N LYS A 139 0.55 -2.93 7.65
CA LYS A 139 1.94 -2.54 7.41
C LYS A 139 2.83 -2.91 8.59
N LYS A 140 3.92 -3.62 8.31
CA LYS A 140 4.92 -3.99 9.32
C LYS A 140 5.56 -2.74 9.92
N GLY A 141 5.56 -2.63 11.24
CA GLY A 141 6.31 -1.58 11.93
C GLY A 141 7.81 -1.69 11.69
N GLN A 142 8.49 -0.54 11.56
CA GLN A 142 9.93 -0.48 11.35
C GLN A 142 10.74 -1.12 12.49
N PHE A 143 10.10 -1.26 13.66
CA PHE A 143 10.63 -1.79 14.90
C PHE A 143 10.20 -3.24 15.19
N VAL A 144 9.48 -3.87 14.26
CA VAL A 144 8.89 -5.21 14.43
C VAL A 144 9.64 -6.23 13.57
N ALA A 145 10.02 -7.35 14.18
CA ALA A 145 10.55 -8.49 13.43
C ALA A 145 9.47 -9.10 12.53
N PRO A 146 9.81 -9.59 11.33
CA PRO A 146 8.83 -10.12 10.37
C PRO A 146 8.01 -11.27 10.94
N GLU A 147 8.61 -12.17 11.73
CA GLU A 147 7.92 -13.29 12.38
C GLU A 147 6.83 -12.82 13.34
N SER A 148 6.99 -11.64 13.94
CA SER A 148 6.01 -11.08 14.86
C SER A 148 4.72 -10.59 14.17
N MET A 149 4.74 -10.42 12.86
CA MET A 149 3.56 -10.01 12.10
C MET A 149 2.44 -11.07 12.12
N GLN A 150 2.78 -12.35 12.37
CA GLN A 150 1.79 -13.40 12.60
C GLN A 150 0.82 -13.05 13.74
N PHE A 151 1.31 -12.41 14.81
CA PHE A 151 0.46 -12.05 15.96
C PHE A 151 -0.51 -10.92 15.62
N ALA A 152 -0.11 -9.97 14.78
CA ALA A 152 -1.00 -8.92 14.29
C ALA A 152 -2.08 -9.52 13.36
N ALA A 153 -1.69 -10.38 12.44
CA ALA A 153 -2.62 -11.11 11.57
C ALA A 153 -3.57 -11.99 12.38
N GLN A 154 -3.07 -12.72 13.39
CA GLN A 154 -3.87 -13.61 14.23
C GLN A 154 -4.97 -12.86 14.99
N LYS A 155 -4.71 -11.63 15.48
CA LYS A 155 -5.75 -10.82 16.12
C LYS A 155 -6.93 -10.52 15.19
N VAL A 156 -6.66 -10.28 13.90
CA VAL A 156 -7.71 -10.09 12.89
C VAL A 156 -8.47 -11.39 12.65
N VAL A 157 -7.76 -12.51 12.54
CA VAL A 157 -8.36 -13.84 12.35
C VAL A 157 -9.22 -14.25 13.55
N ASP A 158 -8.72 -14.09 14.78
CA ASP A 158 -9.45 -14.40 16.01
C ASP A 158 -10.69 -13.52 16.20
N SER A 159 -10.70 -12.35 15.55
CA SER A 159 -11.88 -11.46 15.50
C SER A 159 -12.88 -11.86 14.41
N GLY A 160 -12.69 -13.01 13.74
CA GLY A 160 -13.61 -13.57 12.75
C GLY A 160 -13.35 -13.20 11.31
N ASN A 161 -12.27 -12.44 11.00
CA ASN A 161 -11.95 -11.99 9.65
C ASN A 161 -10.64 -12.65 9.14
N LYS A 162 -10.74 -13.50 8.12
CA LYS A 162 -9.60 -14.18 7.51
C LYS A 162 -8.97 -13.42 6.33
N LYS A 163 -9.50 -12.24 5.98
CA LYS A 163 -9.07 -11.44 4.84
C LYS A 163 -7.93 -10.50 5.27
N VAL A 164 -6.71 -11.02 5.35
CA VAL A 164 -5.52 -10.29 5.81
C VAL A 164 -4.47 -10.22 4.71
N MET A 165 -3.80 -9.08 4.59
CA MET A 165 -2.56 -8.87 3.84
C MET A 165 -1.49 -8.31 4.78
N LEU A 166 -0.23 -8.61 4.52
CA LEU A 166 0.90 -8.06 5.26
C LEU A 166 1.77 -7.21 4.32
N THR A 167 2.24 -6.06 4.79
CA THR A 167 3.09 -5.18 3.98
C THR A 167 4.44 -4.96 4.65
N GLU A 168 5.52 -5.38 3.98
CA GLU A 168 6.90 -5.01 4.31
C GLU A 168 7.16 -3.55 3.88
N ARG A 169 7.79 -2.75 4.75
CA ARG A 169 8.10 -1.34 4.46
C ARG A 169 9.45 -0.88 5.02
N GLY A 170 10.34 -1.81 5.25
CA GLY A 170 11.65 -1.56 5.83
C GLY A 170 11.68 -1.61 7.35
N THR A 171 12.88 -1.83 7.84
CA THR A 171 13.22 -1.89 9.27
C THR A 171 14.20 -0.78 9.59
N MET A 172 14.10 -0.18 10.78
CA MET A 172 15.05 0.82 11.26
C MET A 172 16.46 0.26 11.28
N PHE A 173 17.38 0.99 10.66
CA PHE A 173 18.80 0.71 10.69
C PHE A 173 19.54 1.99 11.09
N GLY A 174 19.75 2.18 12.39
CA GLY A 174 20.27 3.42 12.95
C GLY A 174 19.22 4.56 12.92
N TYR A 175 19.71 5.80 12.90
CA TYR A 175 18.86 6.99 12.84
C TYR A 175 18.55 7.37 11.38
N GLN A 176 17.29 7.66 11.08
CA GLN A 176 16.86 8.21 9.80
C GLN A 176 17.19 7.33 8.57
N ASP A 177 17.44 6.05 8.76
CA ASP A 177 17.64 5.12 7.65
C ASP A 177 16.80 3.85 7.83
N LEU A 178 16.44 3.25 6.69
CA LEU A 178 15.64 2.05 6.64
C LEU A 178 16.29 1.05 5.69
N ILE A 179 16.19 -0.24 6.05
CA ILE A 179 16.65 -1.35 5.22
C ILE A 179 15.49 -2.31 4.99
N VAL A 180 15.32 -2.76 3.75
CA VAL A 180 14.48 -3.91 3.42
C VAL A 180 15.31 -5.17 3.56
N ASP A 181 15.00 -5.98 4.56
CA ASP A 181 15.47 -7.36 4.61
C ASP A 181 14.53 -8.23 3.77
N TYR A 182 14.98 -8.65 2.61
CA TYR A 182 14.15 -9.44 1.69
C TYR A 182 13.79 -10.83 2.25
N ARG A 183 14.50 -11.33 3.26
CA ARG A 183 14.12 -12.54 4.00
C ARG A 183 12.80 -12.35 4.73
N SER A 184 12.48 -11.13 5.14
CA SER A 184 11.22 -10.81 5.83
C SER A 184 9.98 -11.09 4.98
N ILE A 185 10.08 -10.99 3.66
CA ILE A 185 9.01 -11.35 2.74
C ILE A 185 8.70 -12.84 2.87
N ILE A 186 9.74 -13.68 2.80
CA ILE A 186 9.62 -15.15 2.94
C ILE A 186 9.06 -15.53 4.30
N GLU A 187 9.57 -14.88 5.39
CA GLU A 187 9.07 -15.15 6.74
C GLU A 187 7.59 -14.78 6.90
N MET A 188 7.17 -13.64 6.42
CA MET A 188 5.75 -13.25 6.48
C MET A 188 4.88 -14.13 5.59
N GLN A 189 5.37 -14.62 4.44
CA GLN A 189 4.64 -15.55 3.57
C GLN A 189 4.33 -16.89 4.23
N LYS A 190 5.09 -17.32 5.25
CA LYS A 190 4.79 -18.53 6.04
C LYS A 190 3.44 -18.46 6.77
N THR A 191 2.93 -17.27 7.00
CA THR A 191 1.57 -17.08 7.57
C THR A 191 0.45 -17.55 6.63
N GLY A 192 0.75 -17.74 5.33
CA GLY A 192 -0.23 -18.07 4.30
C GLY A 192 -0.98 -16.86 3.72
N PHE A 193 -0.76 -15.66 4.24
CA PHE A 193 -1.35 -14.42 3.72
C PHE A 193 -0.50 -13.82 2.60
N PRO A 194 -1.13 -13.06 1.67
CA PRO A 194 -0.38 -12.27 0.68
C PRO A 194 0.55 -11.25 1.35
N VAL A 195 1.76 -11.14 0.82
CA VAL A 195 2.77 -10.18 1.29
C VAL A 195 3.03 -9.14 0.21
N VAL A 196 2.91 -7.88 0.59
CA VAL A 196 3.15 -6.70 -0.24
C VAL A 196 4.49 -6.08 0.14
N LEU A 197 5.26 -5.60 -0.82
CA LEU A 197 6.44 -4.78 -0.58
C LEU A 197 6.14 -3.31 -0.90
N ASP A 198 6.26 -2.45 0.11
CA ASP A 198 6.17 -1.01 -0.04
C ASP A 198 7.51 -0.44 -0.49
N VAL A 199 7.60 -0.09 -1.77
CA VAL A 199 8.82 0.41 -2.41
C VAL A 199 8.98 1.93 -2.29
N THR A 200 7.99 2.62 -1.74
CA THR A 200 8.02 4.05 -1.47
C THR A 200 8.50 4.34 -0.06
N HIS A 201 7.77 3.83 0.94
CA HIS A 201 8.06 4.15 2.33
C HIS A 201 9.27 3.42 2.90
N SER A 202 9.73 2.33 2.28
CA SER A 202 11.01 1.70 2.62
C SER A 202 12.23 2.58 2.30
N LEU A 203 12.04 3.64 1.52
CA LEU A 203 13.08 4.60 1.12
C LEU A 203 12.92 5.97 1.80
N GLN A 204 11.98 6.11 2.72
CA GLN A 204 11.80 7.34 3.50
C GLN A 204 13.02 7.65 4.38
N ILE A 205 13.32 8.95 4.49
CA ILE A 205 14.28 9.48 5.46
C ILE A 205 13.49 10.45 6.37
N PRO A 206 12.93 9.95 7.49
CA PRO A 206 12.10 10.76 8.38
C PRO A 206 12.92 11.82 9.13
N ASN A 207 12.21 12.78 9.75
CA ASN A 207 12.78 13.77 10.66
C ASN A 207 13.89 14.65 10.05
N GLN A 208 13.72 15.09 8.81
CA GLN A 208 14.65 16.03 8.19
C GLN A 208 14.51 17.44 8.80
N GLN A 209 15.61 18.21 8.83
CA GLN A 209 15.63 19.58 9.35
C GLN A 209 14.63 20.53 8.64
N SER A 210 14.33 20.26 7.38
CA SER A 210 13.31 20.97 6.62
C SER A 210 11.89 20.83 7.17
N GLY A 211 11.65 19.84 8.06
CA GLY A 211 10.30 19.47 8.54
C GLY A 211 9.45 18.76 7.49
N VAL A 212 10.08 18.27 6.43
CA VAL A 212 9.44 17.41 5.41
C VAL A 212 10.22 16.09 5.37
N THR A 213 9.51 14.99 5.25
CA THR A 213 10.14 13.66 5.09
C THR A 213 10.91 13.63 3.77
N GLY A 214 12.21 13.35 3.84
CA GLY A 214 13.04 13.11 2.67
C GLY A 214 12.91 11.67 2.16
N GLY A 215 13.53 11.37 1.02
CA GLY A 215 13.53 10.03 0.45
C GLY A 215 14.54 9.82 -0.67
N LYS A 216 14.58 8.59 -1.17
CA LYS A 216 15.47 8.16 -2.25
C LYS A 216 14.64 7.57 -3.41
N PRO A 217 13.78 8.38 -4.10
CA PRO A 217 12.87 7.86 -5.13
C PRO A 217 13.59 7.18 -6.30
N ASP A 218 14.83 7.54 -6.58
CA ASP A 218 15.67 6.91 -7.61
C ASP A 218 15.95 5.42 -7.34
N LEU A 219 15.83 4.98 -6.08
CA LEU A 219 16.01 3.59 -5.67
C LEU A 219 14.72 2.75 -5.72
N ILE A 220 13.55 3.34 -6.00
CA ILE A 220 12.26 2.64 -6.09
C ILE A 220 12.38 1.42 -7.02
N GLY A 221 12.92 1.62 -8.21
CA GLY A 221 13.10 0.54 -9.17
C GLY A 221 14.06 -0.56 -8.70
N THR A 222 15.05 -0.24 -7.88
CA THR A 222 15.98 -1.22 -7.32
C THR A 222 15.30 -2.08 -6.26
N ILE A 223 14.59 -1.45 -5.31
CA ILE A 223 13.84 -2.15 -4.26
C ILE A 223 12.73 -3.03 -4.88
N ALA A 224 11.99 -2.49 -5.86
CA ALA A 224 10.93 -3.22 -6.55
C ALA A 224 11.44 -4.47 -7.28
N ARG A 225 12.54 -4.35 -8.05
CA ARG A 225 13.14 -5.52 -8.74
C ARG A 225 13.56 -6.61 -7.75
N ALA A 226 14.21 -6.25 -6.65
CA ALA A 226 14.61 -7.22 -5.63
C ALA A 226 13.39 -7.90 -5.00
N GLY A 227 12.30 -7.15 -4.73
CA GLY A 227 11.03 -7.71 -4.23
C GLY A 227 10.40 -8.71 -5.20
N ILE A 228 10.35 -8.37 -6.49
CA ILE A 228 9.85 -9.31 -7.51
C ILE A 228 10.74 -10.55 -7.60
N ALA A 229 12.07 -10.40 -7.53
CA ALA A 229 13.01 -11.52 -7.59
C ALA A 229 12.84 -12.51 -6.44
N VAL A 230 12.51 -12.06 -5.22
CA VAL A 230 12.23 -12.94 -4.07
C VAL A 230 10.79 -13.46 -4.03
N GLY A 231 9.94 -13.08 -4.99
CA GLY A 231 8.60 -13.63 -5.14
C GLY A 231 7.54 -12.96 -4.27
N VAL A 232 7.62 -11.65 -4.04
CA VAL A 232 6.56 -10.89 -3.37
C VAL A 232 5.23 -11.03 -4.11
N ASP A 233 4.11 -11.03 -3.38
CA ASP A 233 2.77 -11.20 -3.98
C ASP A 233 2.24 -9.89 -4.56
N GLY A 234 2.60 -8.74 -3.97
CA GLY A 234 2.19 -7.42 -4.45
C GLY A 234 3.24 -6.34 -4.19
N ILE A 235 3.11 -5.24 -4.92
CA ILE A 235 3.92 -4.02 -4.74
C ILE A 235 3.01 -2.88 -4.30
N PHE A 236 3.44 -2.14 -3.27
CA PHE A 236 2.83 -0.86 -2.90
C PHE A 236 3.73 0.28 -3.37
N ILE A 237 3.16 1.24 -4.10
CA ILE A 237 3.90 2.38 -4.65
C ILE A 237 3.04 3.65 -4.63
N GLU A 238 3.55 4.71 -4.04
CA GLU A 238 2.95 6.03 -4.18
C GLU A 238 3.47 6.73 -5.44
N THR A 239 2.55 7.31 -6.19
CA THR A 239 2.85 8.02 -7.44
C THR A 239 1.97 9.26 -7.58
N HIS A 240 2.50 10.28 -8.24
CA HIS A 240 1.82 11.55 -8.42
C HIS A 240 2.19 12.15 -9.78
N PRO A 241 1.29 12.84 -10.50
CA PRO A 241 1.61 13.50 -11.77
C PRO A 241 2.80 14.48 -11.66
N ASN A 242 2.83 15.26 -10.58
CA ASN A 242 3.94 16.16 -10.24
C ASN A 242 4.32 16.04 -8.74
N PRO A 243 5.22 15.10 -8.36
CA PRO A 243 5.59 14.91 -6.96
C PRO A 243 6.07 16.17 -6.23
N ALA A 244 6.68 17.12 -6.94
CA ALA A 244 7.16 18.37 -6.34
C ALA A 244 6.02 19.30 -5.83
N GLU A 245 4.81 19.15 -6.35
CA GLU A 245 3.61 19.91 -5.95
C GLU A 245 2.72 19.13 -4.98
N ALA A 246 3.03 17.86 -4.72
CA ALA A 246 2.24 17.03 -3.84
C ALA A 246 2.15 17.58 -2.42
N LYS A 247 0.97 17.52 -1.83
CA LYS A 247 0.70 18.04 -0.48
C LYS A 247 1.27 17.21 0.65
N SER A 248 1.64 15.94 0.36
CA SER A 248 2.23 15.01 1.31
C SER A 248 3.23 14.09 0.61
N ASP A 249 4.35 13.79 1.27
CA ASP A 249 5.40 12.82 0.89
C ASP A 249 5.95 12.91 -0.55
N GLY A 250 5.88 14.09 -1.18
CA GLY A 250 6.31 14.31 -2.55
C GLY A 250 7.76 13.88 -2.83
N ALA A 251 8.66 14.03 -1.85
CA ALA A 251 10.05 13.62 -1.97
C ALA A 251 10.28 12.09 -2.10
N ASN A 252 9.24 11.29 -1.82
CA ASN A 252 9.33 9.82 -1.86
C ASN A 252 8.57 9.21 -3.04
N MET A 253 7.66 9.95 -3.66
CA MET A 253 6.78 9.42 -4.69
C MET A 253 7.49 9.26 -6.03
N LEU A 254 7.08 8.22 -6.76
CA LEU A 254 7.44 8.07 -8.17
C LEU A 254 6.64 9.08 -9.01
N LYS A 255 7.29 9.72 -9.99
CA LYS A 255 6.55 10.47 -11.00
C LYS A 255 5.69 9.53 -11.84
N LEU A 256 4.41 9.85 -12.02
CA LEU A 256 3.42 8.97 -12.69
C LEU A 256 3.85 8.57 -14.11
N ASP A 257 4.49 9.47 -14.86
CA ASP A 257 5.03 9.20 -16.20
C ASP A 257 6.08 8.07 -16.25
N LEU A 258 6.73 7.79 -15.11
CA LEU A 258 7.74 6.74 -15.02
C LEU A 258 7.16 5.36 -14.65
N LEU A 259 5.88 5.31 -14.25
CA LEU A 259 5.25 4.10 -13.72
C LEU A 259 5.17 3.00 -14.78
N GLU A 260 4.76 3.31 -16.01
CA GLU A 260 4.62 2.31 -17.08
C GLU A 260 5.94 1.62 -17.38
N SER A 261 7.02 2.39 -17.53
CA SER A 261 8.35 1.85 -17.81
C SER A 261 8.88 0.99 -16.67
N LEU A 262 8.59 1.36 -15.42
CA LEU A 262 8.93 0.56 -14.25
C LEU A 262 8.16 -0.76 -14.26
N LEU A 263 6.83 -0.71 -14.35
CA LEU A 263 5.97 -1.91 -14.29
C LEU A 263 6.25 -2.87 -15.43
N THR A 264 6.52 -2.38 -16.65
CA THR A 264 6.92 -3.23 -17.80
C THR A 264 8.15 -4.08 -17.47
N ARG A 265 9.18 -3.46 -16.89
CA ARG A 265 10.41 -4.19 -16.48
C ARG A 265 10.15 -5.18 -15.35
N LEU A 266 9.28 -4.84 -14.40
CA LEU A 266 8.91 -5.74 -13.30
C LEU A 266 8.11 -6.95 -13.79
N VAL A 267 7.19 -6.77 -14.75
CA VAL A 267 6.46 -7.87 -15.39
C VAL A 267 7.43 -8.82 -16.13
N GLN A 268 8.36 -8.27 -16.92
CA GLN A 268 9.38 -9.07 -17.60
C GLN A 268 10.22 -9.89 -16.60
N LEU A 269 10.63 -9.28 -15.51
CA LEU A 269 11.35 -9.97 -14.44
C LEU A 269 10.48 -11.07 -13.79
N ARG A 270 9.21 -10.78 -13.48
CA ARG A 270 8.27 -11.75 -12.91
C ARG A 270 8.12 -12.97 -13.82
N GLN A 271 7.90 -12.74 -15.12
CA GLN A 271 7.76 -13.82 -16.10
C GLN A 271 9.05 -14.67 -16.24
N THR A 272 10.22 -14.06 -16.04
CA THR A 272 11.49 -14.77 -16.02
C THR A 272 11.64 -15.63 -14.77
N ILE A 273 11.33 -15.08 -13.59
CA ILE A 273 11.40 -15.80 -12.30
C ILE A 273 10.45 -16.99 -12.27
N LEU A 274 9.24 -16.86 -12.84
CA LEU A 274 8.28 -17.96 -12.91
C LEU A 274 8.78 -19.18 -13.69
N LYS A 275 9.80 -19.02 -14.56
CA LYS A 275 10.42 -20.13 -15.30
C LYS A 275 11.46 -20.90 -14.48
N PHE A 276 11.87 -20.36 -13.33
CA PHE A 276 12.85 -21.04 -12.44
C PHE A 276 12.18 -21.95 -11.41
N ASN A 277 10.86 -21.87 -11.27
CA ASN A 277 10.01 -22.70 -10.42
C ASN A 277 9.22 -23.67 -11.33
#